data_c70fe0c3a714345ca7a5583bbcb50d1e
#
_entry.id   c70fe0c3a714345ca7a5583bbcb50d1e
#
_cell.length_a   1.000
_cell.length_b   1.000
_cell.length_c   1.000
_cell.angle_alpha   90.00
_cell.angle_beta   90.00
_cell.angle_gamma   90.00
#
_symmetry.space_group_name_H-M   'P 1'
#
loop_
_entity.id
_entity.type
_entity.pdbx_description
1 polymer ?
#
loop_
_entity_poly.entity_id
_entity_poly.type
_entity_poly.pdbx_seq_one_letter_code
_entity_poly.pdbx_strand_id
1 'polypeptide(L)'
;MPPFRIGVMQLTMEPLEEMVASARAMDEAGMDTIWLAEAYPWWRKHGMEARSSTVASAVIAGATERLTIGWGIISPFTRHPVQAAMDARVVQEAAGPGRFILGFGTSKIFLNNARMQTNRTLGPMRDAVEIVRGVLAGGPFDYSGSTWSASVPALEESADAPREVPPVYVAATAPKMQALAGEIGDGCLTPSITTPAFVRYTRENVASEIDIGCTIVASIHERDRDAGRDGAREIAGMYLANKVQNIQGAADTLLDLAGIEQEEIRPVAEAMERGGRLAAKAEVTDALLDKCRPIAGTPDDCIAAIE
;
A
#
# COMPACT_ATOMS: atom_id res chain seq x y z
N MET A 1 -4.13 23.66 7.66
CA MET A 1 -4.02 22.21 7.44
C MET A 1 -2.57 21.90 7.14
N PRO A 2 -1.99 20.79 7.57
CA PRO A 2 -0.70 20.37 7.03
C PRO A 2 -0.85 20.22 5.50
N PRO A 3 0.23 20.44 4.74
CA PRO A 3 0.16 20.32 3.29
C PRO A 3 -0.32 18.92 2.93
N PHE A 4 -1.34 18.87 2.08
CA PHE A 4 -1.87 17.63 1.55
C PHE A 4 -0.81 17.01 0.62
N ARG A 5 -0.45 15.75 0.85
CA ARG A 5 0.54 15.03 0.04
C ARG A 5 -0.15 14.12 -0.96
N ILE A 6 0.28 14.16 -2.21
CA ILE A 6 -0.25 13.33 -3.29
C ILE A 6 0.83 12.35 -3.73
N GLY A 7 0.49 11.06 -3.70
CA GLY A 7 1.36 10.00 -4.17
C GLY A 7 0.66 9.08 -5.15
N VAL A 8 1.44 8.28 -5.85
CA VAL A 8 0.96 7.24 -6.75
C VAL A 8 1.37 5.88 -6.19
N MET A 9 0.40 4.94 -6.11
CA MET A 9 0.70 3.54 -5.83
C MET A 9 0.99 2.81 -7.13
N GLN A 10 2.18 2.23 -7.23
CA GLN A 10 2.60 1.40 -8.36
C GLN A 10 2.78 -0.04 -7.90
N LEU A 11 2.07 -0.95 -8.56
CA LEU A 11 2.33 -2.38 -8.41
C LEU A 11 3.65 -2.71 -9.11
N THR A 12 4.51 -3.49 -8.46
CA THR A 12 5.83 -3.85 -9.01
C THR A 12 5.76 -4.94 -10.10
N MET A 13 4.78 -4.84 -10.99
CA MET A 13 4.53 -5.82 -12.06
C MET A 13 5.09 -5.40 -13.41
N GLU A 14 5.49 -4.16 -13.56
CA GLU A 14 6.10 -3.63 -14.77
C GLU A 14 7.60 -3.93 -14.82
N PRO A 15 8.23 -3.92 -15.99
CA PRO A 15 9.68 -3.95 -16.11
C PRO A 15 10.33 -2.84 -15.27
N LEU A 16 11.49 -3.12 -14.67
CA LEU A 16 12.17 -2.15 -13.80
C LEU A 16 12.45 -0.83 -14.51
N GLU A 17 12.81 -0.89 -15.78
CA GLU A 17 13.07 0.29 -16.62
C GLU A 17 11.83 1.19 -16.73
N GLU A 18 10.64 0.62 -16.93
CA GLU A 18 9.38 1.34 -17.00
C GLU A 18 9.00 1.96 -15.63
N MET A 19 9.21 1.23 -14.54
CA MET A 19 8.99 1.76 -13.19
C MET A 19 9.91 2.95 -12.89
N VAL A 20 11.17 2.88 -13.29
CA VAL A 20 12.14 3.98 -13.14
C VAL A 20 11.74 5.19 -14.00
N ALA A 21 11.31 4.96 -15.24
CA ALA A 21 10.83 6.04 -16.11
C ALA A 21 9.60 6.73 -15.54
N SER A 22 8.63 5.96 -15.03
CA SER A 22 7.45 6.49 -14.35
C SER A 22 7.81 7.31 -13.10
N ALA A 23 8.73 6.80 -12.28
CA ALA A 23 9.17 7.52 -11.08
C ALA A 23 9.88 8.84 -11.40
N ARG A 24 10.70 8.90 -12.44
CA ARG A 24 11.31 10.15 -12.92
C ARG A 24 10.27 11.15 -13.40
N ALA A 25 9.28 10.70 -14.17
CA ALA A 25 8.20 11.55 -14.61
C ALA A 25 7.39 12.11 -13.43
N MET A 26 7.13 11.30 -12.39
CA MET A 26 6.48 11.73 -11.15
C MET A 26 7.34 12.78 -10.40
N ASP A 27 8.63 12.56 -10.29
CA ASP A 27 9.58 13.48 -9.65
C ASP A 27 9.65 14.83 -10.38
N GLU A 28 9.73 14.81 -11.71
CA GLU A 28 9.71 15.99 -12.56
C GLU A 28 8.38 16.75 -12.46
N ALA A 29 7.26 16.04 -12.37
CA ALA A 29 5.92 16.61 -12.20
C ALA A 29 5.65 17.17 -10.80
N GLY A 30 6.57 16.96 -9.83
CA GLY A 30 6.43 17.45 -8.46
C GLY A 30 5.45 16.64 -7.59
N MET A 31 5.26 15.37 -7.89
CA MET A 31 4.53 14.46 -7.01
C MET A 31 5.32 14.23 -5.71
N ASP A 32 4.60 14.01 -4.60
CA ASP A 32 5.25 13.87 -3.29
C ASP A 32 5.81 12.47 -3.05
N THR A 33 5.10 11.42 -3.45
CA THR A 33 5.46 10.05 -3.06
C THR A 33 5.12 9.02 -4.14
N ILE A 34 6.03 8.07 -4.36
CA ILE A 34 5.70 6.81 -5.04
C ILE A 34 5.60 5.68 -4.01
N TRP A 35 4.49 4.97 -3.98
CA TRP A 35 4.25 3.82 -3.11
C TRP A 35 4.43 2.52 -3.90
N LEU A 36 5.44 1.73 -3.58
CA LEU A 36 5.70 0.46 -4.26
C LEU A 36 5.04 -0.69 -3.51
N ALA A 37 4.04 -1.28 -4.14
CA ALA A 37 3.27 -2.37 -3.57
C ALA A 37 3.85 -3.72 -3.97
N GLU A 38 4.13 -4.58 -2.98
CA GLU A 38 4.60 -5.94 -3.22
C GLU A 38 3.43 -6.86 -3.57
N ALA A 39 3.45 -7.44 -4.75
CA ALA A 39 2.33 -8.20 -5.33
C ALA A 39 2.62 -9.72 -5.44
N TYR A 40 3.39 -10.27 -4.51
CA TYR A 40 3.75 -11.68 -4.48
C TYR A 40 2.58 -12.61 -4.15
N PRO A 41 2.30 -13.67 -4.81
CA PRO A 41 2.65 -14.19 -6.15
C PRO A 41 1.54 -13.89 -7.19
N TRP A 42 1.01 -12.69 -7.19
CA TRP A 42 -0.20 -12.29 -7.94
C TRP A 42 -0.04 -12.37 -9.44
N TRP A 43 1.17 -12.15 -9.90
CA TRP A 43 1.56 -12.20 -11.30
C TRP A 43 1.18 -13.51 -12.01
N ARG A 44 1.19 -14.66 -11.32
CA ARG A 44 0.82 -15.95 -11.94
C ARG A 44 -0.65 -16.00 -12.36
N LYS A 45 -1.56 -15.48 -11.51
CA LYS A 45 -3.00 -15.47 -11.80
C LYS A 45 -3.34 -14.51 -12.94
N HIS A 46 -2.60 -13.41 -13.07
CA HIS A 46 -2.86 -12.36 -14.04
C HIS A 46 -1.91 -12.36 -15.23
N GLY A 47 -1.00 -13.34 -15.34
CA GLY A 47 -0.02 -13.41 -16.40
C GLY A 47 1.07 -12.33 -16.36
N MET A 48 1.22 -11.66 -15.21
CA MET A 48 2.19 -10.59 -14.99
C MET A 48 3.23 -11.03 -13.97
N GLU A 49 4.48 -10.72 -14.20
CA GLU A 49 5.59 -11.02 -13.29
C GLU A 49 5.80 -9.89 -12.28
N ALA A 50 5.74 -10.21 -10.98
CA ALA A 50 6.05 -9.25 -9.93
C ALA A 50 7.55 -9.19 -9.64
N ARG A 51 8.03 -7.98 -9.31
CA ARG A 51 9.40 -7.72 -8.84
C ARG A 51 9.39 -7.41 -7.36
N SER A 52 10.52 -7.60 -6.70
CA SER A 52 10.71 -7.22 -5.30
C SER A 52 10.59 -5.70 -5.15
N SER A 53 9.61 -5.25 -4.37
CA SER A 53 9.42 -3.82 -4.10
C SER A 53 10.59 -3.21 -3.32
N THR A 54 11.24 -3.97 -2.43
CA THR A 54 12.40 -3.48 -1.67
C THR A 54 13.62 -3.24 -2.56
N VAL A 55 13.86 -4.15 -3.53
CA VAL A 55 14.97 -3.99 -4.49
C VAL A 55 14.65 -2.86 -5.49
N ALA A 56 13.44 -2.84 -6.04
CA ALA A 56 13.03 -1.80 -6.98
C ALA A 56 13.07 -0.41 -6.34
N SER A 57 12.69 -0.28 -5.06
CA SER A 57 12.73 1.01 -4.36
C SER A 57 14.13 1.59 -4.22
N ALA A 58 15.15 0.78 -4.00
CA ALA A 58 16.54 1.28 -3.96
C ALA A 58 16.99 1.83 -5.32
N VAL A 59 16.62 1.16 -6.41
CA VAL A 59 16.95 1.64 -7.78
C VAL A 59 16.21 2.94 -8.09
N ILE A 60 14.92 3.01 -7.77
CA ILE A 60 14.08 4.21 -8.00
C ILE A 60 14.57 5.37 -7.13
N ALA A 61 14.93 5.12 -5.87
CA ALA A 61 15.47 6.12 -4.95
C ALA A 61 16.74 6.79 -5.52
N GLY A 62 17.66 5.98 -6.06
CA GLY A 62 18.87 6.48 -6.70
C GLY A 62 18.66 7.16 -8.07
N ALA A 63 17.46 7.00 -8.65
CA ALA A 63 17.11 7.58 -9.95
C ALA A 63 16.26 8.87 -9.87
N THR A 64 15.88 9.29 -8.65
CA THR A 64 15.02 10.45 -8.36
C THR A 64 15.66 11.36 -7.32
N GLU A 65 15.30 12.66 -7.31
CA GLU A 65 15.93 13.66 -6.45
C GLU A 65 15.05 14.15 -5.29
N ARG A 66 13.72 14.22 -5.49
CA ARG A 66 12.75 14.79 -4.54
C ARG A 66 11.69 13.81 -4.09
N LEU A 67 11.33 12.89 -4.97
CA LEU A 67 10.25 11.94 -4.76
C LEU A 67 10.51 11.08 -3.51
N THR A 68 9.57 11.06 -2.58
CA THR A 68 9.62 10.15 -1.43
C THR A 68 9.30 8.73 -1.89
N ILE A 69 10.07 7.78 -1.45
CA ILE A 69 9.87 6.36 -1.73
C ILE A 69 9.10 5.72 -0.58
N GLY A 70 7.94 5.14 -0.86
CA GLY A 70 7.14 4.43 0.14
C GLY A 70 7.02 2.94 -0.18
N TRP A 71 7.18 2.08 0.83
CA TRP A 71 6.69 0.72 0.68
C TRP A 71 5.19 0.67 0.96
N GLY A 72 4.41 0.37 -0.03
CA GLY A 72 2.93 0.40 0.09
C GLY A 72 2.27 -0.90 -0.35
N ILE A 73 2.57 -2.02 0.25
CA ILE A 73 3.30 -2.37 1.47
C ILE A 73 4.25 -3.55 1.22
N ILE A 74 5.12 -3.84 2.16
CA ILE A 74 5.78 -5.14 2.29
C ILE A 74 5.14 -5.95 3.42
N SER A 75 5.29 -7.28 3.37
CA SER A 75 4.71 -8.16 4.38
C SER A 75 5.75 -8.67 5.37
N PRO A 76 5.49 -8.63 6.69
CA PRO A 76 6.39 -9.23 7.68
C PRO A 76 6.42 -10.76 7.60
N PHE A 77 5.52 -11.39 6.83
CA PHE A 77 5.48 -12.84 6.66
C PHE A 77 6.34 -13.36 5.51
N THR A 78 6.78 -12.48 4.60
CA THR A 78 7.60 -12.85 3.44
C THR A 78 9.10 -12.71 3.70
N ARG A 79 9.47 -11.98 4.76
CA ARG A 79 10.87 -11.76 5.17
C ARG A 79 10.97 -11.51 6.67
N HIS A 80 12.10 -11.92 7.27
CA HIS A 80 12.36 -11.61 8.68
C HIS A 80 12.48 -10.08 8.88
N PRO A 81 11.96 -9.48 9.98
CA PRO A 81 12.04 -8.05 10.20
C PRO A 81 13.46 -7.46 10.22
N VAL A 82 14.45 -8.21 10.67
CA VAL A 82 15.88 -7.80 10.58
C VAL A 82 16.29 -7.64 9.12
N GLN A 83 15.87 -8.56 8.22
CA GLN A 83 16.13 -8.42 6.78
C GLN A 83 15.41 -7.20 6.20
N ALA A 84 14.18 -6.93 6.64
CA ALA A 84 13.46 -5.72 6.22
C ALA A 84 14.18 -4.44 6.67
N ALA A 85 14.78 -4.43 7.86
CA ALA A 85 15.62 -3.31 8.33
C ALA A 85 16.88 -3.13 7.47
N MET A 86 17.53 -4.22 7.06
CA MET A 86 18.71 -4.17 6.16
C MET A 86 18.31 -3.61 4.78
N ASP A 87 17.19 -4.07 4.22
CA ASP A 87 16.66 -3.55 2.95
C ASP A 87 16.32 -2.04 3.07
N ALA A 88 15.67 -1.65 4.19
CA ALA A 88 15.31 -0.26 4.47
C ALA A 88 16.54 0.66 4.55
N ARG A 89 17.63 0.19 5.13
CA ARG A 89 18.89 0.94 5.21
C ARG A 89 19.42 1.29 3.83
N VAL A 90 19.43 0.33 2.90
CA VAL A 90 19.89 0.57 1.53
C VAL A 90 18.99 1.58 0.80
N VAL A 91 17.67 1.47 1.00
CA VAL A 91 16.73 2.44 0.38
C VAL A 91 16.94 3.84 0.94
N GLN A 92 17.16 3.99 2.27
CA GLN A 92 17.45 5.29 2.88
C GLN A 92 18.75 5.91 2.35
N GLU A 93 19.81 5.11 2.23
CA GLU A 93 21.09 5.57 1.68
C GLU A 93 20.94 6.06 0.23
N ALA A 94 20.18 5.31 -0.59
CA ALA A 94 19.90 5.68 -1.97
C ALA A 94 18.99 6.90 -2.10
N ALA A 95 18.00 7.05 -1.22
CA ALA A 95 17.04 8.13 -1.23
C ALA A 95 17.61 9.45 -0.63
N GLY A 96 18.44 9.32 0.37
CA GLY A 96 18.84 10.44 1.23
C GLY A 96 17.82 10.75 2.34
N PRO A 97 18.15 11.69 3.23
CA PRO A 97 17.37 11.99 4.43
C PRO A 97 15.90 12.35 4.12
N GLY A 98 14.96 11.83 4.92
CA GLY A 98 13.54 12.18 4.87
C GLY A 98 12.77 11.68 3.65
N ARG A 99 13.40 10.96 2.72
CA ARG A 99 12.79 10.53 1.46
C ARG A 99 12.37 9.05 1.44
N PHE A 100 12.18 8.44 2.59
CA PHE A 100 11.73 7.05 2.66
C PHE A 100 10.66 6.86 3.73
N ILE A 101 9.61 6.08 3.40
CA ILE A 101 8.55 5.65 4.31
C ILE A 101 8.46 4.13 4.25
N LEU A 102 8.57 3.48 5.41
CA LEU A 102 8.49 2.04 5.51
C LEU A 102 7.05 1.60 5.81
N GLY A 103 6.37 0.95 4.86
CA GLY A 103 5.00 0.47 5.05
C GLY A 103 4.90 -1.04 5.19
N PHE A 104 4.32 -1.49 6.30
CA PHE A 104 3.98 -2.88 6.55
C PHE A 104 2.49 -3.16 6.36
N GLY A 105 2.18 -4.35 5.84
CA GLY A 105 0.82 -4.86 5.77
C GLY A 105 0.78 -6.37 5.69
N THR A 106 -0.36 -6.96 5.99
CA THR A 106 -0.47 -8.43 6.00
C THR A 106 -0.64 -9.02 4.61
N SER A 107 -1.25 -8.30 3.66
CA SER A 107 -1.56 -8.81 2.30
C SER A 107 -2.08 -10.24 2.28
N LYS A 108 -3.04 -10.53 3.16
CA LYS A 108 -3.51 -11.90 3.46
C LYS A 108 -3.86 -12.73 2.22
N ILE A 109 -4.42 -12.09 1.20
CA ILE A 109 -4.78 -12.78 -0.06
C ILE A 109 -3.54 -13.33 -0.79
N PHE A 110 -2.45 -12.56 -0.83
CA PHE A 110 -1.22 -12.99 -1.48
C PHE A 110 -0.54 -14.10 -0.69
N LEU A 111 -0.55 -14.00 0.63
CA LEU A 111 0.05 -14.99 1.53
C LEU A 111 -0.72 -16.31 1.47
N ASN A 112 -2.05 -16.28 1.40
CA ASN A 112 -2.87 -17.48 1.21
C ASN A 112 -2.55 -18.16 -0.13
N ASN A 113 -2.42 -17.39 -1.21
CA ASN A 113 -2.04 -17.91 -2.52
C ASN A 113 -0.62 -18.51 -2.52
N ALA A 114 0.27 -17.97 -1.69
CA ALA A 114 1.61 -18.52 -1.45
C ALA A 114 1.64 -19.68 -0.46
N ARG A 115 0.49 -20.11 0.07
CA ARG A 115 0.35 -21.13 1.13
C ARG A 115 1.08 -20.78 2.42
N MET A 116 1.27 -19.48 2.70
CA MET A 116 1.81 -18.98 3.95
C MET A 116 0.69 -18.84 4.98
N GLN A 117 0.93 -19.34 6.19
CA GLN A 117 -0.06 -19.27 7.26
C GLN A 117 -0.03 -17.89 7.94
N THR A 118 -1.19 -17.28 8.07
CA THR A 118 -1.36 -15.93 8.63
C THR A 118 -2.49 -15.86 9.65
N ASN A 119 -2.61 -16.90 10.49
CA ASN A 119 -3.73 -17.03 11.42
C ASN A 119 -3.74 -15.97 12.52
N ARG A 120 -2.58 -15.40 12.84
CA ARG A 120 -2.42 -14.31 13.80
C ARG A 120 -1.63 -13.19 13.12
N THR A 121 -2.15 -11.97 13.06
CA THR A 121 -1.54 -10.89 12.31
C THR A 121 -1.08 -9.72 13.19
N LEU A 122 -1.73 -9.49 14.33
CA LEU A 122 -1.41 -8.36 15.21
C LEU A 122 -0.03 -8.51 15.87
N GLY A 123 0.26 -9.68 16.44
CA GLY A 123 1.56 -9.95 17.07
C GLY A 123 2.73 -9.80 16.09
N PRO A 124 2.73 -10.55 14.96
CA PRO A 124 3.77 -10.40 13.94
C PRO A 124 3.94 -8.97 13.41
N MET A 125 2.85 -8.20 13.30
CA MET A 125 2.93 -6.80 12.88
C MET A 125 3.64 -5.95 13.92
N ARG A 126 3.28 -6.08 15.20
CA ARG A 126 3.96 -5.40 16.30
C ARG A 126 5.43 -5.77 16.33
N ASP A 127 5.72 -7.07 16.33
CA ASP A 127 7.10 -7.57 16.38
C ASP A 127 7.94 -7.00 15.22
N ALA A 128 7.37 -6.92 14.01
CA ALA A 128 8.06 -6.39 12.84
C ALA A 128 8.40 -4.90 12.98
N VAL A 129 7.46 -4.08 13.44
CA VAL A 129 7.69 -2.64 13.62
C VAL A 129 8.73 -2.39 14.70
N GLU A 130 8.62 -3.07 15.86
CA GLU A 130 9.56 -2.91 16.97
C GLU A 130 10.98 -3.34 16.57
N ILE A 131 11.12 -4.49 15.90
CA ILE A 131 12.43 -4.99 15.47
C ILE A 131 13.06 -4.05 14.44
N VAL A 132 12.29 -3.61 13.44
CA VAL A 132 12.83 -2.71 12.41
C VAL A 132 13.29 -1.39 13.02
N ARG A 133 12.52 -0.79 13.91
CA ARG A 133 12.90 0.45 14.60
C ARG A 133 14.14 0.25 15.45
N GLY A 134 14.18 -0.83 16.25
CA GLY A 134 15.32 -1.12 17.11
C GLY A 134 16.62 -1.34 16.32
N VAL A 135 16.56 -2.09 15.24
CA VAL A 135 17.73 -2.34 14.37
C VAL A 135 18.20 -1.07 13.68
N LEU A 136 17.28 -0.28 13.12
CA LEU A 136 17.62 0.97 12.42
C LEU A 136 18.16 2.06 13.35
N ALA A 137 17.77 2.06 14.62
CA ALA A 137 18.31 2.98 15.63
C ALA A 137 19.80 2.78 15.92
N GLY A 138 20.34 1.59 15.64
CA GLY A 138 21.79 1.29 15.69
C GLY A 138 22.37 1.04 17.07
N GLY A 139 21.63 1.18 18.15
CA GLY A 139 22.03 0.81 19.52
C GLY A 139 22.00 -0.70 19.74
N PRO A 140 22.49 -1.20 20.92
CA PRO A 140 22.23 -2.58 21.28
C PRO A 140 20.72 -2.78 21.47
N PHE A 141 20.19 -3.85 20.87
CA PHE A 141 18.75 -4.08 20.86
C PHE A 141 18.43 -5.55 21.06
N ASP A 142 17.64 -5.84 22.10
CA ASP A 142 17.09 -7.16 22.37
C ASP A 142 15.57 -7.08 22.41
N TYR A 143 14.92 -7.93 21.64
CA TYR A 143 13.46 -8.00 21.56
C TYR A 143 13.00 -9.46 21.54
N SER A 144 12.03 -9.78 22.38
CA SER A 144 11.35 -11.08 22.39
C SER A 144 9.86 -10.87 22.16
N GLY A 145 9.45 -11.06 20.92
CA GLY A 145 8.07 -10.88 20.52
C GLY A 145 7.25 -12.16 20.54
N SER A 146 6.01 -12.06 20.07
CA SER A 146 5.08 -13.19 19.98
C SER A 146 5.42 -14.17 18.85
N THR A 147 6.11 -13.68 17.82
CA THR A 147 6.43 -14.42 16.59
C THR A 147 7.89 -14.25 16.21
N TRP A 148 8.39 -13.03 16.28
CA TRP A 148 9.74 -12.67 15.93
C TRP A 148 10.51 -12.23 17.16
N SER A 149 11.78 -12.60 17.21
CA SER A 149 12.73 -12.12 18.21
C SER A 149 14.00 -11.67 17.51
N ALA A 150 14.71 -10.71 18.08
CA ALA A 150 15.98 -10.23 17.55
C ALA A 150 16.89 -9.82 18.69
N SER A 151 18.18 -10.16 18.57
CA SER A 151 19.25 -9.67 19.42
C SER A 151 20.35 -9.12 18.51
N VAL A 152 20.61 -7.84 18.62
CA VAL A 152 21.55 -7.12 17.75
C VAL A 152 22.50 -6.32 18.63
N PRO A 153 23.85 -6.45 18.47
CA PRO A 153 24.79 -5.61 19.20
C PRO A 153 24.71 -4.15 18.74
N ALA A 154 25.34 -3.26 19.46
CA ALA A 154 25.55 -1.90 18.98
C ALA A 154 26.24 -1.94 17.61
N LEU A 155 25.69 -1.24 16.64
CA LEU A 155 26.28 -1.11 15.32
C LEU A 155 27.35 -0.01 15.35
N GLU A 156 28.50 -0.27 14.74
CA GLU A 156 29.53 0.74 14.55
C GLU A 156 28.98 1.88 13.68
N GLU A 157 29.29 3.10 14.06
CA GLU A 157 28.90 4.25 13.27
C GLU A 157 29.72 4.32 11.98
N SER A 158 29.04 4.26 10.85
CA SER A 158 29.59 4.76 9.60
C SER A 158 29.30 6.26 9.55
N ALA A 159 30.35 7.09 9.42
CA ALA A 159 30.22 8.54 9.44
C ALA A 159 29.26 9.06 8.34
N ASP A 160 29.08 8.30 7.28
CA ASP A 160 28.30 8.67 6.09
C ASP A 160 26.92 7.99 6.00
N ALA A 161 26.57 7.13 6.96
CA ALA A 161 25.27 6.43 6.92
C ALA A 161 24.20 7.20 7.72
N PRO A 162 23.02 7.47 7.13
CA PRO A 162 21.92 8.09 7.84
C PRO A 162 21.44 7.19 9.00
N ARG A 163 21.37 7.76 10.21
CA ARG A 163 20.86 7.07 11.43
C ARG A 163 19.38 7.38 11.68
N GLU A 164 18.72 8.01 10.74
CA GLU A 164 17.30 8.29 10.82
C GLU A 164 16.50 6.99 10.73
N VAL A 165 15.59 6.77 11.67
CA VAL A 165 14.56 5.73 11.54
C VAL A 165 13.45 6.30 10.66
N PRO A 166 13.17 5.71 9.50
CA PRO A 166 12.13 6.23 8.63
C PRO A 166 10.76 6.09 9.30
N PRO A 167 9.78 6.95 8.97
CA PRO A 167 8.41 6.75 9.40
C PRO A 167 7.91 5.37 9.02
N VAL A 168 7.28 4.68 9.98
CA VAL A 168 6.72 3.34 9.78
C VAL A 168 5.20 3.43 9.68
N TYR A 169 4.65 3.05 8.53
CA TYR A 169 3.21 3.01 8.30
C TYR A 169 2.69 1.58 8.36
N VAL A 170 1.49 1.41 8.89
CA VAL A 170 0.82 0.12 8.98
C VAL A 170 -0.45 0.14 8.13
N ALA A 171 -0.55 -0.76 7.17
CA ALA A 171 -1.76 -0.89 6.37
C ALA A 171 -2.83 -1.68 7.13
N ALA A 172 -4.00 -1.07 7.28
CA ALA A 172 -5.06 -1.62 8.12
C ALA A 172 -6.46 -1.40 7.53
N THR A 173 -7.24 -2.49 7.47
CA THR A 173 -8.67 -2.46 7.13
C THR A 173 -9.52 -2.73 8.38
N ALA A 174 -9.11 -3.71 9.21
CA ALA A 174 -9.84 -4.12 10.39
C ALA A 174 -9.57 -3.21 11.60
N PRO A 175 -10.58 -2.96 12.47
CA PRO A 175 -10.46 -2.00 13.58
C PRO A 175 -9.32 -2.34 14.56
N LYS A 176 -9.08 -3.62 14.85
CA LYS A 176 -7.96 -4.02 15.72
C LYS A 176 -6.59 -3.74 15.12
N MET A 177 -6.45 -3.82 13.80
CA MET A 177 -5.19 -3.48 13.13
C MET A 177 -5.05 -1.94 13.02
N GLN A 178 -6.15 -1.21 12.84
CA GLN A 178 -6.16 0.26 12.87
C GLN A 178 -5.76 0.78 14.26
N ALA A 179 -6.30 0.20 15.32
CA ALA A 179 -5.90 0.52 16.69
C ALA A 179 -4.41 0.24 16.93
N LEU A 180 -3.92 -0.91 16.45
CA LEU A 180 -2.50 -1.25 16.51
C LEU A 180 -1.65 -0.24 15.71
N ALA A 181 -2.08 0.16 14.51
CA ALA A 181 -1.40 1.19 13.73
C ALA A 181 -1.25 2.50 14.51
N GLY A 182 -2.30 2.91 15.24
CA GLY A 182 -2.26 4.09 16.13
C GLY A 182 -1.32 3.96 17.33
N GLU A 183 -1.07 2.74 17.77
CA GLU A 183 -0.20 2.47 18.92
C GLU A 183 1.29 2.40 18.52
N ILE A 184 1.61 1.78 17.38
CA ILE A 184 2.99 1.47 17.00
C ILE A 184 3.48 2.19 15.74
N GLY A 185 2.59 2.79 14.95
CA GLY A 185 2.92 3.40 13.66
C GLY A 185 3.04 4.92 13.71
N ASP A 186 3.67 5.47 12.70
CA ASP A 186 3.67 6.91 12.39
C ASP A 186 2.58 7.26 11.38
N GLY A 187 2.00 6.24 10.75
CA GLY A 187 0.88 6.37 9.82
C GLY A 187 0.09 5.08 9.63
N CYS A 188 -1.15 5.24 9.15
CA CYS A 188 -2.05 4.16 8.77
C CYS A 188 -2.41 4.26 7.30
N LEU A 189 -2.14 3.20 6.51
CA LEU A 189 -2.56 3.11 5.11
C LEU A 189 -3.91 2.41 5.02
N THR A 190 -4.87 3.07 4.38
CA THR A 190 -6.19 2.48 4.14
C THR A 190 -6.19 1.59 2.90
N PRO A 191 -7.13 0.64 2.79
CA PRO A 191 -7.25 -0.20 1.61
C PRO A 191 -7.73 0.59 0.40
N SER A 192 -7.60 0.00 -0.79
CA SER A 192 -8.22 0.54 -2.01
C SER A 192 -9.75 0.65 -1.85
N ILE A 193 -10.35 1.62 -2.53
CA ILE A 193 -11.77 1.98 -2.41
C ILE A 193 -12.05 2.65 -1.03
N THR A 194 -11.15 3.54 -0.61
CA THR A 194 -11.36 4.34 0.59
C THR A 194 -12.33 5.48 0.32
N THR A 195 -13.43 5.51 1.07
CA THR A 195 -14.43 6.58 1.04
C THR A 195 -14.23 7.56 2.22
N PRO A 196 -14.77 8.78 2.18
CA PRO A 196 -14.73 9.68 3.34
C PRO A 196 -15.32 9.06 4.63
N ALA A 197 -16.33 8.18 4.49
CA ALA A 197 -16.89 7.45 5.64
C ALA A 197 -15.87 6.47 6.23
N PHE A 198 -15.12 5.77 5.38
CA PHE A 198 -14.07 4.85 5.84
C PHE A 198 -12.88 5.60 6.46
N VAL A 199 -12.54 6.80 5.98
CA VAL A 199 -11.50 7.65 6.61
C VAL A 199 -11.91 8.03 8.04
N ARG A 200 -13.15 8.48 8.24
CA ARG A 200 -13.67 8.79 9.58
C ARG A 200 -13.63 7.56 10.51
N TYR A 201 -14.10 6.43 10.03
CA TYR A 201 -14.02 5.16 10.75
C TYR A 201 -12.58 4.79 11.12
N THR A 202 -11.65 4.95 10.19
CA THR A 202 -10.22 4.71 10.45
C THR A 202 -9.69 5.65 11.52
N ARG A 203 -10.01 6.95 11.45
CA ARG A 203 -9.58 7.94 12.44
C ARG A 203 -10.07 7.61 13.85
N GLU A 204 -11.31 7.18 13.98
CA GLU A 204 -11.90 6.76 15.24
C GLU A 204 -11.19 5.54 15.84
N ASN A 205 -10.85 4.54 15.01
CA ASN A 205 -10.17 3.33 15.50
C ASN A 205 -8.68 3.53 15.79
N VAL A 206 -8.00 4.36 15.02
CA VAL A 206 -6.58 4.71 15.23
C VAL A 206 -6.39 5.42 16.57
N ALA A 207 -7.33 6.29 16.96
CA ALA A 207 -7.38 6.99 18.25
C ALA A 207 -6.10 7.75 18.64
N SER A 208 -5.25 8.10 17.66
CA SER A 208 -4.03 8.89 17.85
C SER A 208 -3.79 9.80 16.63
N GLU A 209 -2.98 10.85 16.81
CA GLU A 209 -2.68 11.85 15.79
C GLU A 209 -1.56 11.39 14.84
N ILE A 210 -1.74 10.22 14.20
CA ILE A 210 -0.86 9.75 13.15
C ILE A 210 -1.41 10.10 11.76
N ASP A 211 -0.54 10.06 10.76
CA ASP A 211 -0.94 10.29 9.37
C ASP A 211 -1.88 9.18 8.85
N ILE A 212 -2.83 9.53 7.99
CA ILE A 212 -3.70 8.54 7.33
C ILE A 212 -3.53 8.67 5.82
N GLY A 213 -2.85 7.69 5.23
CA GLY A 213 -2.70 7.56 3.79
C GLY A 213 -3.90 6.84 3.17
N CYS A 214 -4.61 7.53 2.27
CA CYS A 214 -5.79 7.00 1.60
C CYS A 214 -5.45 6.46 0.22
N THR A 215 -5.83 5.20 -0.06
CA THR A 215 -5.70 4.64 -1.39
C THR A 215 -6.99 4.82 -2.16
N ILE A 216 -6.94 5.59 -3.24
CA ILE A 216 -8.10 5.95 -4.08
C ILE A 216 -7.84 5.47 -5.50
N VAL A 217 -8.87 4.94 -6.15
CA VAL A 217 -8.81 4.59 -7.58
C VAL A 217 -8.74 5.87 -8.40
N ALA A 218 -7.71 5.97 -9.26
CA ALA A 218 -7.56 7.13 -10.14
C ALA A 218 -7.34 6.69 -11.59
N SER A 219 -7.93 7.42 -12.54
CA SER A 219 -7.67 7.26 -13.97
C SER A 219 -8.01 8.54 -14.72
N ILE A 220 -7.01 9.12 -15.36
CA ILE A 220 -7.10 10.42 -16.03
C ILE A 220 -6.92 10.23 -17.53
N HIS A 221 -7.81 10.82 -18.30
CA HIS A 221 -7.68 10.93 -19.75
C HIS A 221 -7.72 12.41 -20.16
N GLU A 222 -6.79 12.83 -21.03
CA GLU A 222 -6.58 14.26 -21.34
C GLU A 222 -7.85 15.01 -21.78
N ARG A 223 -8.76 14.35 -22.52
CA ARG A 223 -9.89 14.99 -23.20
C ARG A 223 -11.19 14.20 -23.15
N ASP A 224 -11.14 12.93 -22.79
CA ASP A 224 -12.30 12.04 -22.86
C ASP A 224 -12.62 11.54 -21.44
N ARG A 225 -13.72 12.07 -20.89
CA ARG A 225 -14.21 11.70 -19.58
C ARG A 225 -14.56 10.23 -19.47
N ASP A 226 -15.21 9.70 -20.51
CA ASP A 226 -15.67 8.31 -20.50
C ASP A 226 -14.48 7.34 -20.58
N ALA A 227 -13.45 7.67 -21.35
CA ALA A 227 -12.20 6.90 -21.39
C ALA A 227 -11.48 6.91 -20.01
N GLY A 228 -11.45 8.06 -19.32
CA GLY A 228 -10.92 8.14 -17.95
C GLY A 228 -11.72 7.26 -16.98
N ARG A 229 -13.05 7.34 -17.01
CA ARG A 229 -13.91 6.48 -16.18
C ARG A 229 -13.78 5.00 -16.52
N ASP A 230 -13.62 4.68 -17.80
CA ASP A 230 -13.44 3.30 -18.26
C ASP A 230 -12.12 2.68 -17.74
N GLY A 231 -11.05 3.47 -17.69
CA GLY A 231 -9.79 3.06 -17.04
C GLY A 231 -9.97 2.79 -15.54
N ALA A 232 -10.73 3.63 -14.84
CA ALA A 232 -11.03 3.44 -13.42
C ALA A 232 -11.85 2.16 -13.15
N ARG A 233 -12.76 1.75 -14.06
CA ARG A 233 -13.50 0.48 -13.94
C ARG A 233 -12.58 -0.74 -13.89
N GLU A 234 -11.49 -0.74 -14.65
CA GLU A 234 -10.55 -1.84 -14.64
C GLU A 234 -9.89 -2.02 -13.26
N ILE A 235 -9.43 -0.91 -12.67
CA ILE A 235 -8.80 -0.91 -11.36
C ILE A 235 -9.84 -1.26 -10.27
N ALA A 236 -11.00 -0.62 -10.29
CA ALA A 236 -12.08 -0.89 -9.34
C ALA A 236 -12.54 -2.35 -9.42
N GLY A 237 -12.73 -2.91 -10.62
CA GLY A 237 -13.12 -4.30 -10.84
C GLY A 237 -12.14 -5.28 -10.23
N MET A 238 -10.84 -5.03 -10.39
CA MET A 238 -9.79 -5.86 -9.79
C MET A 238 -9.86 -5.86 -8.26
N TYR A 239 -10.10 -4.71 -7.63
CA TYR A 239 -10.19 -4.60 -6.17
C TYR A 239 -11.52 -5.14 -5.63
N LEU A 240 -12.65 -4.87 -6.29
CA LEU A 240 -13.96 -5.36 -5.90
C LEU A 240 -14.06 -6.89 -5.97
N ALA A 241 -13.56 -7.49 -7.04
CA ALA A 241 -13.53 -8.95 -7.19
C ALA A 241 -12.81 -9.64 -6.03
N ASN A 242 -11.77 -9.02 -5.48
CA ASN A 242 -11.03 -9.56 -4.34
C ASN A 242 -11.79 -9.44 -3.01
N LYS A 243 -12.81 -8.57 -2.89
CA LYS A 243 -13.59 -8.42 -1.66
C LYS A 243 -14.55 -9.57 -1.42
N VAL A 244 -15.13 -10.14 -2.47
CA VAL A 244 -16.01 -11.33 -2.37
C VAL A 244 -15.24 -12.52 -1.78
N GLN A 245 -13.97 -12.68 -2.12
CA GLN A 245 -13.15 -13.81 -1.63
C GLN A 245 -12.64 -13.63 -0.19
N ASN A 246 -12.65 -12.39 0.32
CA ASN A 246 -12.12 -12.05 1.64
C ASN A 246 -13.23 -11.78 2.68
N ILE A 247 -14.39 -12.38 2.52
CA ILE A 247 -15.55 -12.20 3.39
C ILE A 247 -15.24 -12.73 4.80
N GLN A 248 -14.66 -11.90 5.63
CA GLN A 248 -14.73 -12.02 7.11
C GLN A 248 -14.46 -10.65 7.76
N GLY A 249 -15.51 -9.89 7.96
CA GLY A 249 -15.63 -8.79 8.90
C GLY A 249 -15.02 -7.44 8.46
N ALA A 250 -13.80 -7.40 7.97
CA ALA A 250 -13.14 -6.11 7.64
C ALA A 250 -13.49 -5.61 6.21
N ALA A 251 -13.70 -6.53 5.28
CA ALA A 251 -14.13 -6.17 3.93
C ALA A 251 -15.59 -5.74 3.93
N ASP A 252 -16.43 -6.36 4.76
CA ASP A 252 -17.85 -6.01 4.89
C ASP A 252 -17.99 -4.57 5.38
N THR A 253 -17.28 -4.16 6.44
CA THR A 253 -17.30 -2.77 6.92
C THR A 253 -16.87 -1.77 5.85
N LEU A 254 -15.87 -2.09 5.02
CA LEU A 254 -15.44 -1.23 3.92
C LEU A 254 -16.55 -1.06 2.87
N LEU A 255 -17.20 -2.15 2.48
CA LEU A 255 -18.28 -2.16 1.51
C LEU A 255 -19.53 -1.44 2.06
N ASP A 256 -19.91 -1.73 3.30
CA ASP A 256 -21.04 -1.09 4.00
C ASP A 256 -20.88 0.44 4.04
N LEU A 257 -19.68 0.92 4.43
CA LEU A 257 -19.36 2.35 4.47
C LEU A 257 -19.26 3.00 3.08
N ALA A 258 -19.09 2.21 2.03
CA ALA A 258 -19.19 2.65 0.65
C ALA A 258 -20.62 2.53 0.08
N GLY A 259 -21.55 1.92 0.80
CA GLY A 259 -22.89 1.60 0.33
C GLY A 259 -22.92 0.58 -0.80
N ILE A 260 -21.98 -0.37 -0.77
CA ILE A 260 -21.82 -1.43 -1.78
C ILE A 260 -22.30 -2.75 -1.18
N GLU A 261 -23.33 -3.33 -1.79
CA GLU A 261 -23.84 -4.64 -1.39
C GLU A 261 -23.03 -5.79 -2.02
N GLN A 262 -22.96 -6.92 -1.34
CA GLN A 262 -22.26 -8.10 -1.83
C GLN A 262 -22.79 -8.61 -3.18
N GLU A 263 -24.10 -8.47 -3.40
CA GLU A 263 -24.79 -8.83 -4.65
C GLU A 263 -24.31 -8.01 -5.83
N GLU A 264 -23.94 -6.76 -5.63
CA GLU A 264 -23.45 -5.85 -6.70
C GLU A 264 -22.05 -6.24 -7.18
N ILE A 265 -21.21 -6.80 -6.30
CA ILE A 265 -19.83 -7.17 -6.64
C ILE A 265 -19.67 -8.64 -7.04
N ARG A 266 -20.67 -9.48 -6.82
CA ARG A 266 -20.63 -10.90 -7.21
C ARG A 266 -20.41 -11.11 -8.72
N PRO A 267 -21.12 -10.41 -9.64
CA PRO A 267 -20.86 -10.53 -11.09
C PRO A 267 -19.42 -10.16 -11.45
N VAL A 268 -18.85 -9.13 -10.81
CA VAL A 268 -17.46 -8.68 -11.02
C VAL A 268 -16.47 -9.79 -10.61
N ALA A 269 -16.70 -10.43 -9.45
CA ALA A 269 -15.85 -11.52 -8.97
C ALA A 269 -15.93 -12.76 -9.87
N GLU A 270 -17.13 -13.16 -10.27
CA GLU A 270 -17.35 -14.29 -11.19
C GLU A 270 -16.73 -14.03 -12.58
N ALA A 271 -16.82 -12.80 -13.08
CA ALA A 271 -16.20 -12.42 -14.34
C ALA A 271 -14.66 -12.44 -14.23
N MET A 272 -14.11 -11.98 -13.10
CA MET A 272 -12.67 -12.07 -12.81
C MET A 272 -12.16 -13.51 -12.88
N GLU A 273 -12.91 -14.46 -12.34
CA GLU A 273 -12.54 -15.89 -12.37
C GLU A 273 -12.61 -16.48 -13.77
N ARG A 274 -13.62 -16.10 -14.56
CA ARG A 274 -13.84 -16.62 -15.92
C ARG A 274 -12.88 -16.04 -16.95
N GLY A 275 -12.60 -14.73 -16.89
CA GLY A 275 -11.91 -14.03 -17.97
C GLY A 275 -10.92 -12.95 -17.50
N GLY A 276 -10.57 -12.92 -16.22
CA GLY A 276 -9.60 -11.99 -15.65
C GLY A 276 -10.09 -10.54 -15.60
N ARG A 277 -9.14 -9.61 -15.50
CA ARG A 277 -9.44 -8.19 -15.22
C ARG A 277 -10.31 -7.50 -16.26
N LEU A 278 -10.16 -7.83 -17.55
CA LEU A 278 -10.98 -7.22 -18.61
C LEU A 278 -12.44 -7.67 -18.55
N ALA A 279 -12.68 -8.94 -18.20
CA ALA A 279 -14.04 -9.43 -17.97
C ALA A 279 -14.65 -8.80 -16.72
N ALA A 280 -13.90 -8.68 -15.64
CA ALA A 280 -14.35 -8.01 -14.41
C ALA A 280 -14.68 -6.53 -14.66
N LYS A 281 -13.87 -5.82 -15.45
CA LYS A 281 -14.11 -4.44 -15.87
C LYS A 281 -15.50 -4.25 -16.49
N ALA A 282 -15.92 -5.17 -17.36
CA ALA A 282 -17.19 -5.08 -18.08
C ALA A 282 -18.41 -5.19 -17.14
N GLU A 283 -18.26 -5.78 -15.96
CA GLU A 283 -19.32 -5.92 -14.96
C GLU A 283 -19.38 -4.73 -13.98
N VAL A 284 -18.42 -3.80 -14.01
CA VAL A 284 -18.45 -2.60 -13.17
C VAL A 284 -19.36 -1.55 -13.78
N THR A 285 -20.58 -1.44 -13.27
CA THR A 285 -21.55 -0.42 -13.70
C THR A 285 -21.11 0.98 -13.25
N ASP A 286 -21.68 2.03 -13.88
CA ASP A 286 -21.45 3.42 -13.46
C ASP A 286 -21.85 3.65 -11.99
N ALA A 287 -22.99 3.12 -11.58
CA ALA A 287 -23.47 3.23 -10.21
C ALA A 287 -22.52 2.59 -9.21
N LEU A 288 -21.95 1.41 -9.53
CA LEU A 288 -20.97 0.73 -8.69
C LEU A 288 -19.64 1.50 -8.65
N LEU A 289 -19.19 2.02 -9.80
CA LEU A 289 -17.99 2.84 -9.88
C LEU A 289 -18.13 4.12 -9.02
N ASP A 290 -19.27 4.80 -9.08
CA ASP A 290 -19.52 6.02 -8.31
C ASP A 290 -19.51 5.77 -6.79
N LYS A 291 -19.94 4.59 -6.33
CA LYS A 291 -19.81 4.18 -4.92
C LYS A 291 -18.35 4.02 -4.48
N CYS A 292 -17.44 3.67 -5.40
CA CYS A 292 -16.01 3.59 -5.13
C CYS A 292 -15.33 4.96 -5.00
N ARG A 293 -16.02 6.06 -5.32
CA ARG A 293 -15.50 7.44 -5.27
C ARG A 293 -14.16 7.60 -6.00
N PRO A 294 -14.06 7.23 -7.29
CA PRO A 294 -12.83 7.34 -8.03
C PRO A 294 -12.50 8.79 -8.38
N ILE A 295 -11.21 9.09 -8.51
CA ILE A 295 -10.71 10.30 -9.17
C ILE A 295 -10.55 9.95 -10.65
N ALA A 296 -11.61 10.14 -11.46
CA ALA A 296 -11.63 9.62 -12.83
C ALA A 296 -12.37 10.51 -13.81
N GLY A 297 -11.77 10.71 -14.99
CA GLY A 297 -12.31 11.54 -16.05
C GLY A 297 -11.24 12.38 -16.73
N THR A 298 -11.61 13.60 -17.13
CA THR A 298 -10.67 14.63 -17.59
C THR A 298 -9.91 15.24 -16.40
N PRO A 299 -8.82 16.00 -16.61
CA PRO A 299 -8.15 16.72 -15.54
C PRO A 299 -9.09 17.58 -14.68
N ASP A 300 -10.05 18.28 -15.31
CA ASP A 300 -11.03 19.12 -14.59
C ASP A 300 -11.98 18.26 -13.73
N ASP A 301 -12.44 17.11 -14.24
CA ASP A 301 -13.24 16.16 -13.44
C ASP A 301 -12.46 15.64 -12.23
N CYS A 302 -11.16 15.37 -12.41
CA CYS A 302 -10.29 14.86 -11.35
C CYS A 302 -10.02 15.92 -10.27
N ILE A 303 -9.80 17.19 -10.66
CA ILE A 303 -9.64 18.31 -9.72
C ILE A 303 -10.92 18.48 -8.89
N ALA A 304 -12.09 18.50 -9.55
CA ALA A 304 -13.38 18.62 -8.86
C ALA A 304 -13.67 17.44 -7.90
N ALA A 305 -13.11 16.25 -8.18
CA ALA A 305 -13.27 15.09 -7.29
C ALA A 305 -12.35 15.13 -6.05
N ILE A 306 -11.25 15.92 -6.11
CA ILE A 306 -10.31 16.11 -4.99
C ILE A 306 -10.79 17.21 -4.04
N GLU A 307 -11.44 18.25 -4.57
CA GLU A 307 -12.03 19.37 -3.80
C GLU A 307 -13.29 18.93 -3.02
#